data_0124f9e7d6d2d40b8a8a12b825f0a9b8
#
_entry.id   0124f9e7d6d2d40b8a8a12b825f0a9b8
#
_cell.length_a   1.000
_cell.length_b   1.000
_cell.length_c   1.000
_cell.angle_alpha   90.00
_cell.angle_beta   90.00
_cell.angle_gamma   90.00
#
_symmetry.space_group_name_H-M   'P 1'
#
loop_
_entity.id
_entity.type
_entity.pdbx_description
1 polymer ?
#
loop_
_entity_poly.entity_id
_entity_poly.type
_entity_poly.pdbx_seq_one_letter_code
_entity_poly.pdbx_strand_id
1 'polypeptide(L)'
;AGATGAAGAAGPTGPTGAAGAAGATGAAGSATINNATENELVTVASTTSELDAEASLTFDDTNGLYIAKSIKTAVKTHSISSGAANITLDFEHEPLQTMTLNGGNLSLNNAVGNKEAGRSMVVRIVCDSSDRTLTFHSDWKFVGEKPASIAASKTALLSMTCFGTNEADVVCSYAVQD
;
A
#
# COMPACT_ATOMS: atom_id res chain seq x y z
N ALA A 1 -95.97 -42.02 14.50
CA ALA A 1 -94.68 -41.98 13.84
C ALA A 1 -93.74 -41.10 14.69
N GLY A 2 -92.69 -41.70 15.25
CA GLY A 2 -91.69 -40.96 16.02
C GLY A 2 -90.68 -40.22 15.11
N ALA A 3 -90.19 -39.09 15.58
CA ALA A 3 -89.17 -38.26 14.82
C ALA A 3 -87.84 -39.03 14.73
N THR A 4 -87.20 -38.90 13.58
CA THR A 4 -85.86 -39.46 13.36
C THR A 4 -84.87 -38.76 14.28
N GLY A 5 -84.02 -39.48 14.98
CA GLY A 5 -82.97 -38.91 15.86
C GLY A 5 -81.98 -38.06 15.08
N ALA A 6 -81.44 -37.02 15.75
CA ALA A 6 -80.47 -36.13 15.15
C ALA A 6 -79.18 -36.88 14.76
N ALA A 7 -78.58 -36.48 13.67
CA ALA A 7 -77.24 -37.01 13.23
C ALA A 7 -76.17 -36.70 14.28
N GLY A 8 -75.28 -37.66 14.54
CA GLY A 8 -74.13 -37.46 15.44
C GLY A 8 -73.21 -36.37 14.98
N ALA A 9 -72.56 -35.70 15.93
CA ALA A 9 -71.56 -34.63 15.63
C ALA A 9 -70.37 -35.15 14.80
N ALA A 10 -69.85 -34.32 13.88
CA ALA A 10 -68.65 -34.66 13.11
C ALA A 10 -67.46 -34.84 14.05
N GLY A 11 -66.64 -35.84 13.78
CA GLY A 11 -65.41 -36.08 14.54
C GLY A 11 -64.41 -34.91 14.44
N PRO A 12 -63.49 -34.78 15.40
CA PRO A 12 -62.48 -33.72 15.40
C PRO A 12 -61.61 -33.84 14.18
N THR A 13 -61.16 -32.67 13.69
CA THR A 13 -60.13 -32.58 12.58
C THR A 13 -58.87 -33.27 13.03
N GLY A 14 -58.27 -34.10 12.20
CA GLY A 14 -56.99 -34.74 12.49
C GLY A 14 -55.83 -33.70 12.68
N PRO A 15 -54.77 -34.06 13.40
CA PRO A 15 -53.66 -33.18 13.64
C PRO A 15 -52.98 -32.78 12.34
N THR A 16 -52.45 -31.56 12.31
CA THR A 16 -51.62 -31.07 11.16
C THR A 16 -50.39 -31.97 10.99
N GLY A 17 -50.08 -32.37 9.78
CA GLY A 17 -48.87 -33.15 9.48
C GLY A 17 -47.60 -32.44 9.95
N ALA A 18 -46.55 -33.17 10.33
CA ALA A 18 -45.26 -32.65 10.72
C ALA A 18 -44.67 -31.80 9.61
N ALA A 19 -43.98 -30.71 9.95
CA ALA A 19 -43.19 -29.93 9.00
C ALA A 19 -42.13 -30.81 8.34
N GLY A 20 -41.89 -30.61 7.06
CA GLY A 20 -40.82 -31.29 6.31
C GLY A 20 -39.43 -30.97 6.91
N ALA A 21 -38.52 -31.91 6.81
CA ALA A 21 -37.16 -31.73 7.25
C ALA A 21 -36.52 -30.54 6.53
N ALA A 22 -35.66 -29.77 7.22
CA ALA A 22 -34.85 -28.71 6.61
C ALA A 22 -33.97 -29.31 5.51
N GLY A 23 -33.84 -28.61 4.40
CA GLY A 23 -32.94 -29.00 3.31
C GLY A 23 -31.48 -29.14 3.81
N ALA A 24 -30.73 -30.02 3.21
CA ALA A 24 -29.32 -30.19 3.54
C ALA A 24 -28.56 -28.88 3.32
N THR A 25 -27.61 -28.58 4.21
CA THR A 25 -26.68 -27.48 4.01
C THR A 25 -25.90 -27.69 2.71
N GLY A 26 -25.79 -26.69 1.86
CA GLY A 26 -25.01 -26.76 0.64
C GLY A 26 -23.55 -27.19 0.95
N ALA A 27 -22.94 -27.92 0.04
CA ALA A 27 -21.53 -28.29 0.19
C ALA A 27 -20.65 -27.03 0.36
N ALA A 28 -19.68 -27.09 1.26
CA ALA A 28 -18.67 -26.04 1.37
C ALA A 28 -17.91 -25.94 0.03
N GLY A 29 -17.79 -24.74 -0.51
CA GLY A 29 -16.96 -24.52 -1.67
C GLY A 29 -15.48 -24.84 -1.31
N SER A 30 -14.81 -25.66 -2.09
CA SER A 30 -13.38 -25.89 -1.96
C SER A 30 -12.65 -25.09 -3.01
N ALA A 31 -11.73 -24.17 -2.56
CA ALA A 31 -10.77 -23.56 -3.46
C ALA A 31 -9.55 -24.47 -3.55
N THR A 32 -9.08 -24.74 -4.77
CA THR A 32 -7.81 -25.46 -4.95
C THR A 32 -6.68 -24.42 -4.92
N ILE A 33 -5.70 -24.66 -4.04
CA ILE A 33 -4.46 -23.87 -3.99
C ILE A 33 -3.37 -24.75 -4.62
N ASN A 34 -2.81 -24.25 -5.74
CA ASN A 34 -1.77 -24.96 -6.47
C ASN A 34 -0.42 -24.77 -5.79
N ASN A 35 0.41 -25.83 -5.79
CA ASN A 35 1.79 -25.83 -5.30
C ASN A 35 1.96 -25.36 -3.83
N ALA A 36 0.92 -25.53 -3.00
CA ALA A 36 0.92 -25.02 -1.63
C ALA A 36 1.99 -25.70 -0.77
N THR A 37 2.83 -24.86 -0.15
CA THR A 37 3.73 -25.22 0.94
C THR A 37 3.31 -24.39 2.17
N GLU A 38 3.67 -24.84 3.36
CA GLU A 38 3.33 -24.15 4.60
C GLU A 38 3.89 -22.71 4.61
N ASN A 39 3.11 -21.77 5.12
CA ASN A 39 3.45 -20.35 5.29
C ASN A 39 3.57 -19.51 3.99
N GLU A 40 3.22 -20.05 2.85
CA GLU A 40 3.22 -19.29 1.59
C GLU A 40 2.01 -18.33 1.48
N LEU A 41 2.23 -17.16 0.93
CA LEU A 41 1.16 -16.25 0.58
C LEU A 41 0.46 -16.74 -0.68
N VAL A 42 -0.86 -16.64 -0.70
CA VAL A 42 -1.68 -17.12 -1.82
C VAL A 42 -2.11 -15.93 -2.68
N THR A 43 -1.91 -16.03 -3.97
CA THR A 43 -2.34 -15.04 -4.96
C THR A 43 -3.37 -15.65 -5.91
N VAL A 44 -4.06 -14.81 -6.67
CA VAL A 44 -4.97 -15.28 -7.72
C VAL A 44 -4.13 -15.73 -8.92
N ALA A 45 -4.31 -16.99 -9.32
CA ALA A 45 -3.66 -17.55 -10.51
C ALA A 45 -4.03 -16.78 -11.79
N SER A 46 -3.36 -17.10 -12.89
CA SER A 46 -3.66 -16.53 -14.23
C SER A 46 -5.10 -16.81 -14.67
N THR A 47 -5.74 -17.84 -14.13
CA THR A 47 -7.17 -18.11 -14.25
C THR A 47 -7.85 -17.78 -12.93
N THR A 48 -8.94 -17.03 -12.97
CA THR A 48 -9.64 -16.50 -11.78
C THR A 48 -10.34 -17.57 -10.91
N SER A 49 -10.28 -18.84 -11.30
CA SER A 49 -10.86 -19.97 -10.55
C SER A 49 -9.88 -20.71 -9.65
N GLU A 50 -8.61 -20.33 -9.68
CA GLU A 50 -7.54 -20.99 -8.95
C GLU A 50 -6.73 -19.99 -8.11
N LEU A 51 -6.08 -20.49 -7.09
CA LEU A 51 -5.16 -19.75 -6.24
C LEU A 51 -3.78 -20.40 -6.33
N ASP A 52 -2.74 -19.59 -6.45
CA ASP A 52 -1.36 -20.05 -6.45
C ASP A 52 -0.65 -19.66 -5.15
N ALA A 53 0.13 -20.56 -4.58
CA ALA A 53 1.00 -20.27 -3.46
C ALA A 53 2.33 -19.70 -3.97
N GLU A 54 2.81 -18.67 -3.28
CA GLU A 54 3.98 -17.88 -3.69
C GLU A 54 5.22 -18.29 -2.90
N ALA A 55 5.99 -19.26 -3.40
CA ALA A 55 7.18 -19.76 -2.74
C ALA A 55 8.25 -18.70 -2.40
N SER A 56 8.19 -17.53 -3.03
CA SER A 56 9.11 -16.41 -2.78
C SER A 56 8.56 -15.36 -1.80
N LEU A 57 7.35 -15.56 -1.28
CA LEU A 57 6.66 -14.64 -0.39
C LEU A 57 5.97 -15.46 0.70
N THR A 58 6.58 -15.53 1.86
CA THR A 58 6.10 -16.34 2.98
C THR A 58 5.93 -15.50 4.23
N PHE A 59 5.02 -15.91 5.10
CA PHE A 59 4.82 -15.31 6.40
C PHE A 59 4.81 -16.39 7.47
N ASP A 60 5.63 -16.26 8.49
CA ASP A 60 5.58 -17.11 9.68
C ASP A 60 5.55 -16.26 10.96
N ASP A 61 4.97 -16.83 12.02
CA ASP A 61 4.77 -16.14 13.30
C ASP A 61 6.09 -15.80 14.03
N THR A 62 7.19 -16.47 13.66
CA THR A 62 8.49 -16.30 14.31
C THR A 62 9.35 -15.26 13.60
N ASN A 63 9.37 -15.31 12.26
CA ASN A 63 10.28 -14.51 11.43
C ASN A 63 9.56 -13.37 10.70
N GLY A 64 8.23 -13.36 10.70
CA GLY A 64 7.42 -12.37 10.02
C GLY A 64 7.35 -12.61 8.51
N LEU A 65 7.26 -11.53 7.73
CA LEU A 65 7.20 -11.57 6.27
C LEU A 65 8.58 -11.79 5.67
N TYR A 66 8.78 -12.91 4.98
CA TYR A 66 10.00 -13.20 4.24
C TYR A 66 9.79 -13.10 2.74
N ILE A 67 10.65 -12.35 2.06
CA ILE A 67 10.63 -12.14 0.62
C ILE A 67 11.96 -12.65 0.05
N ALA A 68 11.92 -13.78 -0.64
CA ALA A 68 13.13 -14.44 -1.18
C ALA A 68 13.72 -13.73 -2.41
N LYS A 69 13.00 -12.78 -2.98
CA LYS A 69 13.41 -11.99 -4.17
C LYS A 69 13.33 -10.50 -3.88
N SER A 70 13.99 -9.69 -4.70
CA SER A 70 13.94 -8.24 -4.59
C SER A 70 12.53 -7.69 -4.76
N ILE A 71 12.14 -6.74 -3.92
CA ILE A 71 10.97 -5.91 -4.15
C ILE A 71 11.33 -4.88 -5.23
N LYS A 72 10.66 -4.96 -6.38
CA LYS A 72 10.77 -3.93 -7.42
C LYS A 72 9.69 -2.88 -7.18
N THR A 73 10.10 -1.68 -6.84
CA THR A 73 9.20 -0.52 -6.72
C THR A 73 9.27 0.33 -8.00
N ALA A 74 8.19 0.97 -8.38
CA ALA A 74 8.21 1.98 -9.42
C ALA A 74 9.03 3.20 -8.97
N VAL A 75 9.45 4.03 -9.93
CA VAL A 75 10.16 5.28 -9.67
C VAL A 75 9.29 6.45 -10.11
N LYS A 76 8.95 7.33 -9.19
CA LYS A 76 8.26 8.58 -9.51
C LYS A 76 9.24 9.57 -10.13
N THR A 77 8.95 10.02 -11.33
CA THR A 77 9.73 11.09 -11.98
C THR A 77 9.00 12.42 -11.84
N HIS A 78 9.68 13.42 -11.28
CA HIS A 78 9.21 14.79 -11.25
C HIS A 78 9.79 15.56 -12.46
N SER A 79 8.90 16.10 -13.27
CA SER A 79 9.29 16.94 -14.40
C SER A 79 9.59 18.36 -13.93
N ILE A 80 10.84 18.80 -14.09
CA ILE A 80 11.26 20.17 -13.78
C ILE A 80 11.60 20.85 -15.11
N SER A 81 10.74 21.77 -15.51
CA SER A 81 10.99 22.67 -16.63
C SER A 81 11.75 23.92 -16.16
N SER A 82 12.29 24.70 -17.08
CA SER A 82 13.08 25.89 -16.81
C SER A 82 12.42 26.85 -15.79
N GLY A 83 13.17 27.27 -14.79
CA GLY A 83 12.72 28.14 -13.71
C GLY A 83 12.81 27.46 -12.34
N ALA A 84 12.53 28.22 -11.26
CA ALA A 84 12.48 27.63 -9.92
C ALA A 84 11.29 26.66 -9.80
N ALA A 85 11.60 25.37 -9.62
CA ALA A 85 10.56 24.37 -9.44
C ALA A 85 10.19 24.23 -7.95
N ASN A 86 8.91 24.37 -7.66
CA ASN A 86 8.35 24.10 -6.33
C ASN A 86 7.69 22.72 -6.37
N ILE A 87 8.34 21.74 -5.82
CA ILE A 87 7.90 20.34 -5.82
C ILE A 87 7.34 19.98 -4.45
N THR A 88 6.15 19.42 -4.43
CA THR A 88 5.60 18.78 -3.22
C THR A 88 5.90 17.29 -3.26
N LEU A 89 6.65 16.83 -2.28
CA LEU A 89 6.90 15.40 -2.07
C LEU A 89 5.71 14.77 -1.34
N ASP A 90 5.54 13.47 -1.51
CA ASP A 90 4.45 12.74 -0.90
C ASP A 90 4.92 11.31 -0.56
N PHE A 91 4.73 10.90 0.70
CA PHE A 91 5.10 9.57 1.18
C PHE A 91 4.17 8.45 0.68
N GLU A 92 3.01 8.77 0.12
CA GLU A 92 2.11 7.79 -0.50
C GLU A 92 2.54 7.40 -1.92
N HIS A 93 3.36 8.24 -2.55
CA HIS A 93 3.93 7.92 -3.85
C HIS A 93 5.04 6.87 -3.73
N GLU A 94 5.59 6.49 -4.88
CA GLU A 94 6.68 5.51 -4.95
C GLU A 94 7.84 5.90 -4.01
N PRO A 95 8.39 4.95 -3.23
CA PRO A 95 9.46 5.23 -2.28
C PRO A 95 10.77 5.67 -2.95
N LEU A 96 10.92 5.41 -4.25
CA LEU A 96 12.01 5.92 -5.07
C LEU A 96 11.49 7.02 -5.98
N GLN A 97 12.05 8.20 -5.87
CA GLN A 97 11.69 9.35 -6.68
C GLN A 97 12.93 9.92 -7.38
N THR A 98 12.74 10.55 -8.52
CA THR A 98 13.84 11.19 -9.25
C THR A 98 13.40 12.51 -9.84
N MET A 99 14.33 13.46 -9.89
CA MET A 99 14.15 14.74 -10.54
C MET A 99 15.45 15.19 -11.19
N THR A 100 15.34 15.82 -12.35
CA THR A 100 16.47 16.45 -13.05
C THR A 100 16.23 17.94 -13.07
N LEU A 101 17.18 18.70 -12.52
CA LEU A 101 17.15 20.17 -12.52
C LEU A 101 17.60 20.65 -13.90
N ASN A 102 16.66 21.16 -14.69
CA ASN A 102 16.91 21.61 -16.04
C ASN A 102 16.61 23.11 -16.17
N GLY A 103 17.57 23.95 -15.83
CA GLY A 103 17.49 25.41 -15.98
C GLY A 103 16.94 26.15 -14.75
N GLY A 104 16.65 25.49 -13.61
CA GLY A 104 16.08 26.12 -12.44
C GLY A 104 16.54 25.60 -11.09
N ASN A 105 16.34 26.41 -10.05
CA ASN A 105 16.56 26.01 -8.66
C ASN A 105 15.45 25.07 -8.18
N LEU A 106 15.74 24.27 -7.14
CA LEU A 106 14.78 23.36 -6.54
C LEU A 106 14.28 23.90 -5.19
N SER A 107 12.97 23.98 -5.06
CA SER A 107 12.31 24.26 -3.80
C SER A 107 11.46 23.04 -3.37
N LEU A 108 11.81 22.47 -2.23
CA LEU A 108 11.05 21.44 -1.52
C LEU A 108 10.47 22.06 -0.23
N ASN A 109 9.98 23.28 -0.32
CA ASN A 109 9.51 24.06 0.83
C ASN A 109 8.03 23.81 1.16
N ASN A 110 7.31 23.11 0.31
CA ASN A 110 5.94 22.71 0.58
C ASN A 110 5.91 21.60 1.66
N ALA A 111 4.81 21.57 2.39
CA ALA A 111 4.55 20.46 3.31
C ALA A 111 4.53 19.12 2.55
N VAL A 112 5.15 18.10 3.15
CA VAL A 112 5.12 16.73 2.57
C VAL A 112 3.72 16.15 2.72
N GLY A 113 3.24 15.50 1.67
CA GLY A 113 1.97 14.76 1.69
C GLY A 113 2.08 13.46 2.50
N ASN A 114 0.96 13.01 3.04
CA ASN A 114 0.75 11.67 3.62
C ASN A 114 1.83 11.21 4.62
N LYS A 115 2.19 12.10 5.54
CA LYS A 115 3.12 11.80 6.63
C LYS A 115 2.52 10.77 7.60
N GLU A 116 3.25 9.71 7.82
CA GLU A 116 2.91 8.65 8.75
C GLU A 116 4.18 8.00 9.28
N ALA A 117 4.21 7.63 10.56
CA ALA A 117 5.38 6.97 11.14
C ALA A 117 5.76 5.68 10.40
N GLY A 118 7.04 5.52 10.08
CA GLY A 118 7.58 4.38 9.37
C GLY A 118 7.63 4.53 7.85
N ARG A 119 7.03 5.55 7.26
CA ARG A 119 7.16 5.81 5.82
C ARG A 119 8.53 6.39 5.50
N SER A 120 9.12 5.95 4.40
CA SER A 120 10.43 6.41 3.93
C SER A 120 10.43 6.58 2.42
N MET A 121 11.24 7.51 1.94
CA MET A 121 11.49 7.69 0.51
C MET A 121 12.94 8.11 0.26
N VAL A 122 13.42 7.84 -0.96
CA VAL A 122 14.69 8.34 -1.46
C VAL A 122 14.45 9.12 -2.74
N VAL A 123 14.93 10.35 -2.78
CA VAL A 123 14.83 11.24 -3.92
C VAL A 123 16.20 11.42 -4.55
N ARG A 124 16.35 10.97 -5.78
CA ARG A 124 17.54 11.25 -6.59
C ARG A 124 17.38 12.62 -7.24
N ILE A 125 18.34 13.51 -7.01
CA ILE A 125 18.38 14.85 -7.59
C ILE A 125 19.58 14.89 -8.55
N VAL A 126 19.32 15.09 -9.83
CA VAL A 126 20.33 15.23 -10.88
C VAL A 126 20.43 16.69 -11.27
N CYS A 127 21.61 17.28 -11.10
CA CYS A 127 21.88 18.67 -11.46
C CYS A 127 22.34 18.77 -12.91
N ASP A 128 21.87 19.79 -13.61
CA ASP A 128 22.33 20.13 -14.96
C ASP A 128 23.76 20.75 -14.94
N SER A 129 24.15 21.42 -16.01
CA SER A 129 25.48 22.01 -16.17
C SER A 129 25.74 23.28 -15.36
N SER A 130 24.86 23.65 -14.45
CA SER A 130 25.00 24.87 -13.62
C SER A 130 24.67 24.54 -12.15
N ASP A 131 25.34 25.24 -11.23
CA ASP A 131 25.01 25.13 -9.81
C ASP A 131 23.57 25.54 -9.55
N ARG A 132 22.88 24.79 -8.70
CA ARG A 132 21.47 25.03 -8.36
C ARG A 132 21.26 25.19 -6.87
N THR A 133 20.47 26.20 -6.51
CA THR A 133 20.05 26.40 -5.12
C THR A 133 19.01 25.35 -4.75
N LEU A 134 19.15 24.81 -3.54
CA LEU A 134 18.19 23.89 -2.93
C LEU A 134 17.53 24.58 -1.73
N THR A 135 16.22 24.51 -1.65
CA THR A 135 15.45 25.02 -0.52
C THR A 135 14.58 23.91 0.02
N PHE A 136 14.58 23.71 1.33
CA PHE A 136 13.82 22.67 2.02
C PHE A 136 12.92 23.29 3.07
N HIS A 137 11.85 22.59 3.42
CA HIS A 137 10.94 23.00 4.48
C HIS A 137 11.72 23.27 5.78
N SER A 138 11.33 24.33 6.49
CA SER A 138 12.04 24.80 7.68
C SER A 138 12.07 23.79 8.82
N ASP A 139 11.01 23.02 8.97
CA ASP A 139 10.82 22.11 10.09
C ASP A 139 11.47 20.74 9.90
N TRP A 140 11.88 20.39 8.66
CA TRP A 140 12.59 19.13 8.42
C TRP A 140 13.90 19.07 9.18
N LYS A 141 14.15 17.93 9.81
CA LYS A 141 15.36 17.70 10.61
C LYS A 141 16.42 17.01 9.75
N PHE A 142 17.55 17.67 9.53
CA PHE A 142 18.65 17.06 8.81
C PHE A 142 19.62 16.38 9.77
N VAL A 143 19.97 15.13 9.46
CA VAL A 143 21.10 14.43 10.06
C VAL A 143 22.31 14.72 9.18
N GLY A 144 23.26 15.45 9.72
CA GLY A 144 24.38 16.04 8.97
C GLY A 144 24.06 17.47 8.50
N GLU A 145 24.71 17.88 7.45
CA GLU A 145 24.56 19.23 6.88
C GLU A 145 23.28 19.34 6.06
N LYS A 146 22.52 20.43 6.27
CA LYS A 146 21.42 20.82 5.40
C LYS A 146 21.98 21.56 4.19
N PRO A 147 21.92 20.99 2.97
CA PRO A 147 22.56 21.63 1.81
C PRO A 147 21.79 22.87 1.39
N ALA A 148 22.52 23.89 0.94
CA ALA A 148 21.96 25.09 0.32
C ALA A 148 22.01 25.04 -1.22
N SER A 149 22.83 24.16 -1.79
CA SER A 149 23.00 24.01 -3.23
C SER A 149 23.49 22.63 -3.63
N ILE A 150 23.38 22.34 -4.92
CA ILE A 150 24.03 21.21 -5.59
C ILE A 150 24.87 21.75 -6.73
N ALA A 151 26.14 21.30 -6.82
CA ALA A 151 27.06 21.74 -7.86
C ALA A 151 26.64 21.17 -9.24
N ALA A 152 27.09 21.87 -10.27
CA ALA A 152 26.86 21.52 -11.67
C ALA A 152 27.26 20.07 -11.97
N SER A 153 26.42 19.39 -12.73
CA SER A 153 26.58 18.01 -13.20
C SER A 153 26.69 16.94 -12.10
N LYS A 154 26.41 17.29 -10.85
CA LYS A 154 26.40 16.34 -9.73
C LYS A 154 25.03 15.66 -9.58
N THR A 155 25.08 14.47 -9.00
CA THR A 155 23.88 13.72 -8.57
C THR A 155 23.91 13.61 -7.05
N ALA A 156 22.75 13.81 -6.44
CA ALA A 156 22.58 13.68 -5.00
C ALA A 156 21.42 12.74 -4.66
N LEU A 157 21.48 12.19 -3.46
CA LEU A 157 20.39 11.44 -2.82
C LEU A 157 19.93 12.20 -1.59
N LEU A 158 18.62 12.47 -1.54
CA LEU A 158 17.92 12.94 -0.35
C LEU A 158 17.12 11.77 0.19
N SER A 159 17.53 11.23 1.33
CA SER A 159 16.78 10.19 2.04
C SER A 159 15.90 10.85 3.09
N MET A 160 14.65 10.42 3.18
CA MET A 160 13.66 10.98 4.08
C MET A 160 12.93 9.86 4.80
N THR A 161 12.75 10.00 6.12
CA THR A 161 11.97 9.09 6.95
C THR A 161 11.04 9.89 7.84
N CYS A 162 9.80 9.46 7.95
CA CYS A 162 8.80 10.08 8.77
C CYS A 162 8.60 9.28 10.07
N PHE A 163 8.69 9.96 11.21
CA PHE A 163 8.52 9.36 12.55
C PHE A 163 7.18 9.72 13.20
N GLY A 164 6.35 10.51 12.53
CA GLY A 164 5.03 10.93 13.01
C GLY A 164 4.21 11.55 11.89
N THR A 165 3.33 12.49 12.20
CA THR A 165 2.39 13.10 11.25
C THR A 165 2.66 14.58 10.98
N ASN A 166 3.67 15.17 11.62
CA ASN A 166 4.03 16.57 11.47
C ASN A 166 5.26 16.78 10.59
N GLU A 167 5.47 17.96 10.06
CA GLU A 167 6.69 18.29 9.31
C GLU A 167 7.95 18.15 10.17
N ALA A 168 7.87 18.45 11.46
CA ALA A 168 9.00 18.30 12.40
C ALA A 168 9.39 16.84 12.67
N ASP A 169 8.55 15.89 12.28
CA ASP A 169 8.81 14.44 12.39
C ASP A 169 9.53 13.88 11.15
N VAL A 170 9.75 14.72 10.13
CA VAL A 170 10.47 14.34 8.91
C VAL A 170 11.97 14.52 9.13
N VAL A 171 12.68 13.40 9.10
CA VAL A 171 14.13 13.35 9.25
C VAL A 171 14.76 13.07 7.89
N CYS A 172 15.73 13.89 7.51
CA CYS A 172 16.39 13.87 6.22
C CYS A 172 17.90 13.64 6.37
N SER A 173 18.48 12.99 5.38
CA SER A 173 19.93 13.00 5.13
C SER A 173 20.18 13.27 3.67
N TYR A 174 21.30 13.94 3.38
CA TYR A 174 21.67 14.31 2.02
C TYR A 174 23.11 13.89 1.73
N ALA A 175 23.31 13.24 0.59
CA ALA A 175 24.61 12.87 0.10
C ALA A 175 24.73 13.24 -1.39
N VAL A 176 25.86 13.80 -1.77
CA VAL A 176 26.16 14.16 -3.15
C VAL A 176 27.35 13.34 -3.66
N GLN A 177 27.32 13.03 -4.94
CA GLN A 177 28.41 12.35 -5.64
C GLN A 177 29.67 13.22 -5.63
N ASP A 178 30.81 12.61 -5.32
CA ASP A 178 32.15 13.23 -5.39
C ASP A 178 32.56 13.66 -6.82
#